data_f4c58d8033bfa1a9d6cc8d63737c07e6
#
_entry.id   f4c58d8033bfa1a9d6cc8d63737c07e6
#
_cell.length_a   1.000
_cell.length_b   1.000
_cell.length_c   1.000
_cell.angle_alpha   90.00
_cell.angle_beta   90.00
_cell.angle_gamma   90.00
#
_symmetry.space_group_name_H-M   'P 1'
#
loop_
_entity.id
_entity.type
_entity.pdbx_description
1 polymer ?
#
loop_
_entity_poly.entity_id
_entity_poly.type
_entity_poly.pdbx_seq_one_letter_code
_entity_poly.pdbx_strand_id
1 'polypeptide(L)'
;MSDAAAKTILIVDDEYSVREVLTTFFEHEYGPRGYTVETANDGAAALAAVRRHRPALVLLDIEMPGMNGVDALRGIRAIDAAIPVIMVTGSESTRLAGDVIKGGAFSYLPKPVRLQYLEHLAASVLHP
;
A
#
# COMPACT_ATOMS: atom_id res chain seq x y z
N MET A 1 9.72 -22.22 3.67
CA MET A 1 10.20 -20.99 4.19
C MET A 1 9.23 -19.88 4.07
N SER A 2 9.01 -19.24 5.16
CA SER A 2 7.98 -18.21 5.27
C SER A 2 8.33 -16.91 4.55
N ASP A 3 9.58 -16.76 4.13
CA ASP A 3 10.05 -15.50 3.56
C ASP A 3 9.38 -15.11 2.26
N ALA A 4 8.84 -16.10 1.52
CA ALA A 4 8.17 -15.82 0.25
C ALA A 4 6.98 -14.87 0.44
N ALA A 5 6.20 -15.06 1.51
CA ALA A 5 5.04 -14.21 1.78
C ALA A 5 5.45 -12.77 2.11
N ALA A 6 6.59 -12.59 2.77
CA ALA A 6 7.08 -11.28 3.17
C ALA A 6 7.71 -10.51 2.01
N LYS A 7 7.74 -11.09 0.83
CA LYS A 7 8.30 -10.46 -0.36
C LYS A 7 7.23 -10.01 -1.35
N THR A 8 6.01 -9.78 -0.88
CA THR A 8 4.93 -9.28 -1.73
C THR A 8 4.67 -7.82 -1.41
N ILE A 9 4.46 -7.02 -2.45
CA ILE A 9 4.04 -5.62 -2.32
C ILE A 9 2.64 -5.55 -2.90
N LEU A 10 1.68 -5.08 -2.10
CA LEU A 10 0.30 -4.98 -2.53
C LEU A 10 -0.04 -3.53 -2.84
N ILE A 11 -0.58 -3.30 -4.03
CA ILE A 11 -1.00 -1.96 -4.47
C ILE A 11 -2.51 -1.97 -4.61
N VAL A 12 -3.18 -1.10 -3.86
CA VAL A 12 -4.64 -1.02 -3.83
C VAL A 12 -5.08 0.35 -4.31
N ASP A 13 -5.71 0.41 -5.47
CA ASP A 13 -6.20 1.66 -6.04
C ASP A 13 -7.26 1.30 -7.08
N ASP A 14 -8.34 2.05 -7.15
CA ASP A 14 -9.39 1.79 -8.15
C ASP A 14 -9.04 2.38 -9.52
N GLU A 15 -8.03 3.23 -9.61
CA GLU A 15 -7.60 3.82 -10.87
C GLU A 15 -6.52 2.96 -11.52
N TYR A 16 -6.83 2.44 -12.72
CA TYR A 16 -5.90 1.59 -13.44
C TYR A 16 -4.55 2.27 -13.69
N SER A 17 -4.58 3.54 -14.09
CA SER A 17 -3.35 4.26 -14.41
C SER A 17 -2.43 4.40 -13.20
N VAL A 18 -3.00 4.60 -12.03
CA VAL A 18 -2.20 4.70 -10.80
C VAL A 18 -1.60 3.33 -10.45
N ARG A 19 -2.41 2.27 -10.51
CA ARG A 19 -1.90 0.92 -10.26
C ARG A 19 -0.75 0.59 -11.20
N GLU A 20 -0.89 0.96 -12.47
CA GLU A 20 0.13 0.65 -13.46
C GLU A 20 1.45 1.35 -13.19
N VAL A 21 1.40 2.63 -12.85
CA VAL A 21 2.60 3.40 -12.53
C VAL A 21 3.30 2.81 -11.31
N LEU A 22 2.55 2.53 -10.27
CA LEU A 22 3.12 2.00 -9.04
C LEU A 22 3.66 0.58 -9.24
N THR A 23 2.93 -0.24 -9.97
CA THR A 23 3.38 -1.60 -10.28
C THR A 23 4.69 -1.57 -11.05
N THR A 24 4.77 -0.73 -12.08
CA THR A 24 6.00 -0.62 -12.88
C THR A 24 7.18 -0.20 -12.02
N PHE A 25 6.95 0.79 -11.14
CA PHE A 25 8.01 1.24 -10.25
C PHE A 25 8.53 0.10 -9.37
N PHE A 26 7.63 -0.61 -8.69
CA PHE A 26 8.05 -1.65 -7.76
C PHE A 26 8.62 -2.87 -8.47
N GLU A 27 8.10 -3.23 -9.63
CA GLU A 27 8.67 -4.34 -10.40
C GLU A 27 10.08 -4.02 -10.85
N HIS A 28 10.31 -2.79 -11.27
CA HIS A 28 11.64 -2.37 -11.73
C HIS A 28 12.63 -2.29 -10.57
N GLU A 29 12.24 -1.65 -9.47
CA GLU A 29 13.15 -1.38 -8.36
C GLU A 29 13.30 -2.57 -7.42
N TYR A 30 12.26 -3.35 -7.23
CA TYR A 30 12.24 -4.39 -6.21
C TYR A 30 12.10 -5.81 -6.75
N GLY A 31 11.66 -5.96 -8.01
CA GLY A 31 11.62 -7.27 -8.66
C GLY A 31 12.95 -7.99 -8.61
N PRO A 32 14.08 -7.30 -8.96
CA PRO A 32 15.39 -7.94 -8.91
C PRO A 32 15.81 -8.39 -7.50
N ARG A 33 15.17 -7.85 -6.47
CA ARG A 33 15.44 -8.23 -5.07
C ARG A 33 14.52 -9.36 -4.59
N GLY A 34 13.74 -9.93 -5.49
CA GLY A 34 12.86 -11.04 -5.17
C GLY A 34 11.46 -10.67 -4.75
N TYR A 35 11.07 -9.41 -4.87
CA TYR A 35 9.71 -8.99 -4.52
C TYR A 35 8.78 -9.21 -5.71
N THR A 36 7.53 -9.60 -5.40
CA THR A 36 6.47 -9.68 -6.39
C THR A 36 5.42 -8.62 -6.07
N VAL A 37 4.77 -8.12 -7.10
CA VAL A 37 3.74 -7.09 -6.95
C VAL A 37 2.38 -7.70 -7.19
N GLU A 38 1.46 -7.46 -6.29
CA GLU A 38 0.07 -7.87 -6.41
C GLU A 38 -0.79 -6.60 -6.37
N THR A 39 -1.90 -6.61 -7.08
CA THR A 39 -2.78 -5.45 -7.12
C THR A 39 -4.19 -5.83 -6.68
N ALA A 40 -4.91 -4.83 -6.17
CA ALA A 40 -6.31 -4.95 -5.84
C ALA A 40 -6.99 -3.63 -6.20
N ASN A 41 -8.25 -3.69 -6.61
CA ASN A 41 -8.95 -2.49 -7.03
C ASN A 41 -10.05 -2.05 -6.06
N ASP A 42 -10.18 -2.72 -4.93
CA ASP A 42 -11.10 -2.29 -3.87
C ASP A 42 -10.66 -2.85 -2.52
N GLY A 43 -11.34 -2.41 -1.47
CA GLY A 43 -10.98 -2.79 -0.11
C GLY A 43 -11.17 -4.26 0.20
N ALA A 44 -12.23 -4.87 -0.33
CA ALA A 44 -12.49 -6.28 -0.08
C ALA A 44 -11.41 -7.15 -0.70
N ALA A 45 -11.01 -6.84 -1.93
CA ALA A 45 -9.93 -7.55 -2.61
C ALA A 45 -8.61 -7.35 -1.88
N ALA A 46 -8.39 -6.16 -1.33
CA ALA A 46 -7.18 -5.86 -0.55
C ALA A 46 -7.10 -6.74 0.69
N LEU A 47 -8.20 -6.85 1.44
CA LEU A 47 -8.21 -7.67 2.65
C LEU A 47 -7.99 -9.14 2.32
N ALA A 48 -8.59 -9.62 1.23
CA ALA A 48 -8.38 -10.99 0.79
C ALA A 48 -6.91 -11.26 0.44
N ALA A 49 -6.28 -10.31 -0.26
CA ALA A 49 -4.87 -10.44 -0.62
C ALA A 49 -3.97 -10.44 0.62
N VAL A 50 -4.26 -9.58 1.59
CA VAL A 50 -3.49 -9.52 2.83
C VAL A 50 -3.58 -10.84 3.60
N ARG A 51 -4.76 -11.43 3.65
CA ARG A 51 -4.94 -12.73 4.30
C ARG A 51 -4.13 -13.83 3.63
N ARG A 52 -4.03 -13.79 2.29
CA ARG A 52 -3.31 -14.82 1.54
C ARG A 52 -1.80 -14.71 1.72
N HIS A 53 -1.25 -13.51 1.66
CA HIS A 53 0.19 -13.35 1.48
C HIS A 53 0.92 -12.58 2.57
N ARG A 54 0.22 -11.82 3.40
CA ARG A 54 0.87 -10.98 4.42
C ARG A 54 1.97 -10.14 3.81
N PRO A 55 1.63 -9.13 2.98
CA PRO A 55 2.63 -8.39 2.20
C PRO A 55 3.64 -7.66 3.09
N ALA A 56 4.81 -7.41 2.52
CA ALA A 56 5.85 -6.61 3.19
C ALA A 56 5.50 -5.12 3.20
N LEU A 57 4.63 -4.70 2.29
CA LEU A 57 4.20 -3.31 2.17
C LEU A 57 2.86 -3.27 1.45
N VAL A 58 1.96 -2.41 1.91
CA VAL A 58 0.70 -2.12 1.22
C VAL A 58 0.65 -0.65 0.89
N LEU A 59 0.37 -0.33 -0.38
CA LEU A 59 0.01 1.03 -0.78
C LEU A 59 -1.50 1.05 -0.97
N LEU A 60 -2.18 1.93 -0.26
CA LEU A 60 -3.63 1.86 -0.13
C LEU A 60 -4.25 3.23 -0.42
N ASP A 61 -5.06 3.30 -1.47
CA ASP A 61 -5.80 4.51 -1.82
C ASP A 61 -6.87 4.76 -0.76
N ILE A 62 -6.97 6.00 -0.31
CA ILE A 62 -7.99 6.37 0.67
C ILE A 62 -9.37 6.43 0.03
N GLU A 63 -9.45 6.94 -1.19
CA GLU A 63 -10.73 7.21 -1.86
C GLU A 63 -11.06 6.10 -2.84
N MET A 64 -11.83 5.12 -2.39
CA MET A 64 -12.28 4.02 -3.24
C MET A 64 -13.78 3.80 -3.05
N PRO A 65 -14.48 3.38 -4.12
CA PRO A 65 -15.90 3.04 -4.02
C PRO A 65 -16.11 1.87 -3.03
N GLY A 66 -17.22 1.90 -2.33
CA GLY A 66 -17.55 0.86 -1.37
C GLY A 66 -16.80 1.07 -0.07
N MET A 67 -15.89 0.16 0.25
CA MET A 67 -15.07 0.30 1.45
C MET A 67 -13.99 1.35 1.21
N ASN A 68 -13.98 2.42 2.01
CA ASN A 68 -12.97 3.45 1.87
C ASN A 68 -11.63 2.98 2.45
N GLY A 69 -10.55 3.72 2.12
CA GLY A 69 -9.22 3.32 2.53
C GLY A 69 -9.00 3.27 4.03
N VAL A 70 -9.71 4.12 4.79
CA VAL A 70 -9.58 4.11 6.25
C VAL A 70 -10.12 2.82 6.83
N ASP A 71 -11.27 2.35 6.33
CA ASP A 71 -11.84 1.07 6.77
C ASP A 71 -10.95 -0.09 6.34
N ALA A 72 -10.39 -0.03 5.14
CA ALA A 72 -9.46 -1.05 4.68
C ALA A 72 -8.19 -1.08 5.56
N LEU A 73 -7.69 0.08 5.94
CA LEU A 73 -6.54 0.16 6.86
C LEU A 73 -6.85 -0.55 8.18
N ARG A 74 -8.02 -0.29 8.74
CA ARG A 74 -8.43 -0.97 9.98
C ARG A 74 -8.46 -2.47 9.80
N GLY A 75 -9.00 -2.93 8.69
CA GLY A 75 -9.07 -4.36 8.38
C GLY A 75 -7.70 -4.99 8.25
N ILE A 76 -6.78 -4.32 7.58
CA ILE A 76 -5.41 -4.82 7.44
C ILE A 76 -4.74 -4.90 8.80
N ARG A 77 -4.87 -3.88 9.61
CA ARG A 77 -4.26 -3.87 10.94
C ARG A 77 -4.86 -4.94 11.85
N ALA A 78 -6.13 -5.26 11.68
CA ALA A 78 -6.76 -6.34 12.44
C ALA A 78 -6.22 -7.70 12.02
N ILE A 79 -5.84 -7.86 10.75
CA ILE A 79 -5.25 -9.11 10.26
C ILE A 79 -3.81 -9.24 10.74
N ASP A 80 -3.04 -8.16 10.58
CA ASP A 80 -1.62 -8.17 10.97
C ASP A 80 -1.15 -6.72 11.15
N ALA A 81 -1.03 -6.31 12.40
CA ALA A 81 -0.65 -4.93 12.73
C ALA A 81 0.79 -4.59 12.36
N ALA A 82 1.61 -5.59 12.04
CA ALA A 82 3.01 -5.37 11.68
C ALA A 82 3.20 -4.97 10.22
N ILE A 83 2.18 -5.15 9.38
CA ILE A 83 2.30 -4.81 7.95
C ILE A 83 2.31 -3.29 7.80
N PRO A 84 3.36 -2.70 7.23
CA PRO A 84 3.39 -1.26 6.99
C PRO A 84 2.45 -0.89 5.84
N VAL A 85 1.66 0.16 6.06
CA VAL A 85 0.71 0.66 5.07
C VAL A 85 1.03 2.10 4.77
N ILE A 86 1.23 2.41 3.48
CA ILE A 86 1.39 3.78 3.01
C ILE A 86 0.07 4.16 2.35
N MET A 87 -0.58 5.18 2.87
CA MET A 87 -1.84 5.66 2.30
C MET A 87 -1.53 6.57 1.11
N VAL A 88 -2.28 6.38 0.03
CA VAL A 88 -2.13 7.21 -1.17
C VAL A 88 -3.43 8.01 -1.32
N THR A 89 -3.33 9.31 -1.45
CA THR A 89 -4.52 10.15 -1.44
C THR A 89 -4.43 11.33 -2.37
N GLY A 90 -5.54 11.61 -3.06
CA GLY A 90 -5.70 12.84 -3.83
C GLY A 90 -6.25 13.98 -3.00
N SER A 91 -6.62 13.70 -1.76
CA SER A 91 -7.19 14.70 -0.88
C SER A 91 -6.10 15.59 -0.29
N GLU A 92 -6.38 16.89 -0.20
CA GLU A 92 -5.47 17.84 0.44
C GLU A 92 -5.80 18.03 1.91
N SER A 93 -6.70 17.20 2.45
CA SER A 93 -7.12 17.35 3.82
C SER A 93 -6.03 16.90 4.79
N THR A 94 -5.51 17.85 5.56
CA THR A 94 -4.54 17.54 6.62
C THR A 94 -5.19 16.76 7.74
N ARG A 95 -6.50 16.94 7.92
CA ARG A 95 -7.27 16.20 8.91
C ARG A 95 -7.31 14.71 8.57
N LEU A 96 -7.57 14.39 7.29
CA LEU A 96 -7.62 13.01 6.85
C LEU A 96 -6.24 12.35 6.97
N ALA A 97 -5.19 13.08 6.62
CA ALA A 97 -3.83 12.57 6.77
C ALA A 97 -3.52 12.24 8.24
N GLY A 98 -3.93 13.13 9.16
CA GLY A 98 -3.77 12.87 10.57
C GLY A 98 -4.54 11.65 11.05
N ASP A 99 -5.77 11.49 10.55
CA ASP A 99 -6.61 10.35 10.92
C ASP A 99 -6.00 9.03 10.49
N VAL A 100 -5.44 8.95 9.28
CA VAL A 100 -4.85 7.68 8.81
C VAL A 100 -3.57 7.36 9.57
N ILE A 101 -2.78 8.35 9.92
CA ILE A 101 -1.57 8.10 10.73
C ILE A 101 -1.97 7.62 12.13
N LYS A 102 -2.97 8.23 12.75
CA LYS A 102 -3.49 7.76 14.03
C LYS A 102 -4.05 6.36 13.93
N GLY A 103 -4.63 6.00 12.79
CA GLY A 103 -5.17 4.66 12.54
C GLY A 103 -4.09 3.61 12.32
N GLY A 104 -2.82 4.01 12.26
CA GLY A 104 -1.71 3.08 12.16
C GLY A 104 -1.02 3.02 10.82
N ALA A 105 -1.32 3.94 9.90
CA ALA A 105 -0.58 4.01 8.64
C ALA A 105 0.86 4.43 8.93
N PHE A 106 1.80 3.84 8.18
CA PHE A 106 3.21 4.21 8.30
C PHE A 106 3.44 5.63 7.81
N SER A 107 2.83 5.98 6.68
CA SER A 107 2.96 7.31 6.11
C SER A 107 1.84 7.51 5.10
N TYR A 108 1.78 8.68 4.50
CA TYR A 108 0.88 8.92 3.39
C TYR A 108 1.62 9.59 2.23
N LEU A 109 1.08 9.41 1.04
CA LEU A 109 1.71 9.84 -0.21
C LEU A 109 0.64 10.57 -1.02
N PRO A 110 0.80 11.88 -1.28
CA PRO A 110 -0.20 12.62 -2.04
C PRO A 110 -0.14 12.28 -3.53
N LYS A 111 -1.30 12.35 -4.19
CA LYS A 111 -1.39 12.27 -5.64
C LYS A 111 -1.24 13.68 -6.22
N PRO A 112 -0.61 13.86 -7.36
CA PRO A 112 0.05 12.84 -8.18
C PRO A 112 1.29 12.30 -7.48
N VAL A 113 1.50 10.99 -7.62
CA VAL A 113 2.61 10.33 -6.94
C VAL A 113 3.94 10.76 -7.54
N ARG A 114 4.82 11.25 -6.70
CA ARG A 114 6.19 11.58 -7.10
C ARG A 114 7.07 10.36 -6.84
N LEU A 115 7.61 9.79 -7.88
CA LEU A 115 8.39 8.55 -7.75
C LEU A 115 9.59 8.70 -6.84
N GLN A 116 10.20 9.87 -6.84
CA GLN A 116 11.33 10.15 -5.98
C GLN A 116 10.97 10.05 -4.50
N TYR A 117 9.81 10.57 -4.14
CA TYR A 117 9.31 10.51 -2.78
C TYR A 117 8.88 9.08 -2.42
N LEU A 118 8.24 8.40 -3.36
CA LEU A 118 7.86 7.00 -3.18
C LEU A 118 9.10 6.13 -2.95
N GLU A 119 10.16 6.36 -3.72
CA GLU A 119 11.41 5.63 -3.57
C GLU A 119 11.95 5.78 -2.15
N HIS A 120 11.93 6.98 -1.63
CA HIS A 120 12.40 7.27 -0.28
C HIS A 120 11.57 6.55 0.78
N LEU A 121 10.25 6.61 0.65
CA LEU A 121 9.36 5.94 1.61
C LEU A 121 9.51 4.42 1.54
N ALA A 122 9.57 3.87 0.33
CA ALA A 122 9.72 2.44 0.15
C ALA A 122 11.03 1.93 0.76
N ALA A 123 12.11 2.68 0.55
CA ALA A 123 13.41 2.31 1.09
C ALA A 123 13.43 2.28 2.61
N SER A 124 12.63 3.13 3.27
CA SER A 124 12.58 3.14 4.72
C SER A 124 11.79 1.96 5.29
N VAL A 125 10.99 1.30 4.46
CA VAL A 125 10.17 0.16 4.87
C VAL A 125 10.77 -1.17 4.40
N LEU A 126 11.21 -1.20 3.13
CA LEU A 126 11.70 -2.43 2.50
C LEU A 126 13.21 -2.48 2.60
N HIS A 127 13.69 -3.18 3.59
CA HIS A 127 15.14 -3.31 3.76
C HIS A 127 15.73 -4.34 2.81
N PRO A 128 17.00 -4.16 2.44
CA PRO A 128 17.69 -5.16 1.64
C PRO A 128 17.80 -6.51 2.35
#